data_8e7811360f1e7a4467e90d59a9b7d2de
#
_entry.id   8e7811360f1e7a4467e90d59a9b7d2de
#
_cell.length_a   1.000
_cell.length_b   1.000
_cell.length_c   1.000
_cell.angle_alpha   90.00
_cell.angle_beta   90.00
_cell.angle_gamma   90.00
#
_symmetry.space_group_name_H-M   'P 1'
#
loop_
_entity.id
_entity.type
_entity.pdbx_description
1 polymer ?
#
loop_
_entity_poly.entity_id
_entity_poly.type
_entity_poly.pdbx_seq_one_letter_code
_entity_poly.pdbx_strand_id
1 'polypeptide(L)'
;MKKTLSFIALFGLAFVFAQTAANLTEFKENIAKQKVEAKKALKPFRYDGSKVTYFNFKTYKQVKEVEIYLFNNTDYRFSFNGKSLPNDVTIKIYDKDKTVSDRILLKEVSGVKGQNLVVESSDLNKVYQSKKSGSSRLKRVFVDYEIPGVPGSQNKKPTMKERGAVILVMGYKN
;
A
#
# COMPACT_ATOMS: atom_id res chain seq x y z
N MET A 1 34.24 -11.57 39.05
CA MET A 1 33.12 -10.66 38.67
C MET A 1 33.12 -10.22 37.21
N LYS A 2 34.23 -10.16 36.43
CA LYS A 2 34.20 -9.73 34.99
C LYS A 2 33.58 -10.74 34.02
N LYS A 3 33.57 -12.05 34.33
CA LYS A 3 33.03 -13.09 33.43
C LYS A 3 31.48 -13.19 33.43
N THR A 4 30.84 -12.84 34.56
CA THR A 4 29.38 -12.84 34.68
C THR A 4 28.70 -11.68 33.94
N LEU A 5 29.35 -10.51 33.83
CA LEU A 5 28.82 -9.39 33.06
C LEU A 5 28.77 -9.67 31.54
N SER A 6 29.79 -10.41 31.00
CA SER A 6 29.82 -10.79 29.58
C SER A 6 28.68 -11.73 29.21
N PHE A 7 28.30 -12.66 30.12
CA PHE A 7 27.20 -13.61 29.85
C PHE A 7 25.84 -12.94 29.81
N ILE A 8 25.59 -11.97 30.69
CA ILE A 8 24.33 -11.21 30.74
C ILE A 8 24.17 -10.33 29.49
N ALA A 9 25.25 -9.72 29.01
CA ALA A 9 25.21 -8.91 27.78
C ALA A 9 24.93 -9.75 26.53
N LEU A 10 25.46 -10.98 26.44
CA LEU A 10 25.23 -11.89 25.32
C LEU A 10 23.78 -12.42 25.31
N PHE A 11 23.20 -12.72 26.48
CA PHE A 11 21.81 -13.17 26.61
C PHE A 11 20.83 -12.05 26.28
N GLY A 12 21.11 -10.80 26.68
CA GLY A 12 20.29 -9.64 26.36
C GLY A 12 20.24 -9.35 24.85
N LEU A 13 21.37 -9.50 24.16
CA LEU A 13 21.43 -9.31 22.70
C LEU A 13 20.60 -10.38 21.94
N ALA A 14 20.69 -11.66 22.34
CA ALA A 14 19.94 -12.75 21.74
C ALA A 14 18.42 -12.58 21.91
N PHE A 15 17.97 -12.04 23.03
CA PHE A 15 16.56 -11.78 23.29
C PHE A 15 15.98 -10.68 22.40
N VAL A 16 16.74 -9.62 22.15
CA VAL A 16 16.35 -8.51 21.26
C VAL A 16 16.23 -8.97 19.81
N PHE A 17 17.14 -9.81 19.34
CA PHE A 17 17.05 -10.38 17.99
C PHE A 17 15.87 -11.33 17.82
N ALA A 18 15.53 -12.15 18.83
CA ALA A 18 14.40 -13.05 18.80
C ALA A 18 13.07 -12.28 18.74
N GLN A 19 12.89 -11.21 19.53
CA GLN A 19 11.69 -10.37 19.48
C GLN A 19 11.53 -9.67 18.12
N THR A 20 12.60 -9.18 17.53
CA THR A 20 12.53 -8.50 16.22
C THR A 20 12.14 -9.48 15.12
N ALA A 21 12.62 -10.72 15.15
CA ALA A 21 12.26 -11.75 14.19
C ALA A 21 10.79 -12.19 14.35
N ALA A 22 10.32 -12.39 15.58
CA ALA A 22 8.91 -12.72 15.87
C ALA A 22 7.95 -11.64 15.37
N ASN A 23 8.24 -10.36 15.64
CA ASN A 23 7.44 -9.24 15.18
C ASN A 23 7.40 -9.13 13.65
N LEU A 24 8.49 -9.46 12.96
CA LEU A 24 8.51 -9.46 11.49
C LEU A 24 7.68 -10.61 10.91
N THR A 25 7.70 -11.76 11.53
CA THR A 25 6.90 -12.92 11.14
C THR A 25 5.41 -12.62 11.32
N GLU A 26 5.01 -12.09 12.47
CA GLU A 26 3.64 -11.67 12.75
C GLU A 26 3.15 -10.62 11.73
N PHE A 27 3.98 -9.63 11.41
CA PHE A 27 3.64 -8.62 10.39
C PHE A 27 3.38 -9.26 9.03
N LYS A 28 4.21 -10.23 8.59
CA LYS A 28 4.01 -10.95 7.33
C LYS A 28 2.74 -11.81 7.33
N GLU A 29 2.44 -12.48 8.42
CA GLU A 29 1.20 -13.26 8.59
C GLU A 29 -0.04 -12.38 8.53
N ASN A 30 0.01 -11.22 9.18
CA ASN A 30 -1.07 -10.24 9.13
C ASN A 30 -1.30 -9.74 7.70
N ILE A 31 -0.23 -9.47 6.94
CA ILE A 31 -0.33 -9.11 5.51
C ILE A 31 -1.00 -10.23 4.71
N ALA A 32 -0.66 -11.50 4.96
CA ALA A 32 -1.27 -12.63 4.26
C ALA A 32 -2.78 -12.73 4.56
N LYS A 33 -3.20 -12.60 5.82
CA LYS A 33 -4.61 -12.60 6.24
C LYS A 33 -5.37 -11.44 5.59
N GLN A 34 -4.81 -10.24 5.61
CA GLN A 34 -5.41 -9.04 5.03
C GLN A 34 -5.53 -9.11 3.49
N LYS A 35 -4.59 -9.78 2.82
CA LYS A 35 -4.69 -10.06 1.38
C LYS A 35 -5.90 -10.95 1.07
N VAL A 36 -6.18 -11.97 1.89
CA VAL A 36 -7.37 -12.81 1.74
C VAL A 36 -8.65 -12.00 1.96
N GLU A 37 -8.66 -11.10 2.94
CA GLU A 37 -9.80 -10.22 3.21
C GLU A 37 -10.04 -9.27 2.03
N ALA A 38 -8.99 -8.60 1.53
CA ALA A 38 -9.09 -7.71 0.37
C ALA A 38 -9.59 -8.46 -0.88
N LYS A 39 -9.19 -9.73 -1.06
CA LYS A 39 -9.69 -10.58 -2.15
C LYS A 39 -11.20 -10.86 -2.03
N LYS A 40 -11.74 -11.01 -0.82
CA LYS A 40 -13.19 -11.19 -0.63
C LYS A 40 -14.00 -9.97 -1.08
N ALA A 41 -13.45 -8.76 -0.93
CA ALA A 41 -14.08 -7.51 -1.36
C ALA A 41 -14.16 -7.36 -2.90
N LEU A 42 -13.50 -8.21 -3.67
CA LEU A 42 -13.59 -8.19 -5.13
C LEU A 42 -14.95 -8.67 -5.65
N LYS A 43 -15.70 -9.49 -4.91
CA LYS A 43 -16.96 -10.06 -5.41
C LYS A 43 -17.89 -8.98 -5.99
N PRO A 44 -18.48 -9.20 -7.18
CA PRO A 44 -18.48 -10.40 -8.02
C PRO A 44 -17.31 -10.48 -9.05
N PHE A 45 -16.32 -9.61 -9.00
CA PHE A 45 -15.18 -9.59 -9.92
C PHE A 45 -14.28 -10.82 -9.71
N ARG A 46 -13.71 -11.35 -10.80
CA ARG A 46 -12.72 -12.43 -10.76
C ARG A 46 -11.37 -11.86 -10.33
N TYR A 47 -10.65 -12.59 -9.50
CA TYR A 47 -9.30 -12.21 -9.09
C TYR A 47 -8.35 -12.18 -10.30
N ASP A 48 -7.61 -11.08 -10.44
CA ASP A 48 -6.55 -10.89 -11.42
C ASP A 48 -5.17 -10.98 -10.78
N GLY A 49 -4.91 -10.12 -9.79
CA GLY A 49 -3.61 -10.06 -9.17
C GLY A 49 -3.63 -9.30 -7.84
N SER A 50 -2.45 -9.23 -7.24
CA SER A 50 -2.28 -8.42 -6.02
C SER A 50 -0.86 -7.87 -5.92
N LYS A 51 -0.72 -6.70 -5.31
CA LYS A 51 0.56 -6.07 -4.99
C LYS A 51 0.57 -5.59 -3.55
N VAL A 52 1.65 -5.87 -2.84
CA VAL A 52 1.88 -5.34 -1.49
C VAL A 52 2.98 -4.30 -1.61
N THR A 53 2.65 -3.06 -1.26
CA THR A 53 3.61 -1.97 -1.23
C THR A 53 4.06 -1.75 0.20
N TYR A 54 5.30 -2.13 0.49
CA TYR A 54 5.94 -1.94 1.79
C TYR A 54 6.68 -0.60 1.83
N PHE A 55 6.63 0.05 2.98
CA PHE A 55 7.39 1.28 3.24
C PHE A 55 7.66 1.45 4.73
N ASN A 56 8.57 2.37 5.04
CA ASN A 56 8.81 2.83 6.39
C ASN A 56 8.43 4.30 6.47
N PHE A 57 7.73 4.69 7.54
CA PHE A 57 7.52 6.10 7.83
C PHE A 57 8.86 6.73 8.19
N LYS A 58 9.10 7.91 7.65
CA LYS A 58 10.31 8.72 7.84
C LYS A 58 9.92 10.10 8.31
N THR A 59 10.88 10.94 8.63
CA THR A 59 10.63 12.33 9.01
C THR A 59 10.13 13.20 7.85
N TYR A 60 10.25 12.74 6.61
CA TYR A 60 9.86 13.45 5.40
C TYR A 60 8.81 12.67 4.58
N LYS A 61 8.03 13.40 3.80
CA LYS A 61 7.01 12.86 2.88
C LYS A 61 7.68 12.00 1.80
N GLN A 62 7.05 10.86 1.48
CA GLN A 62 7.46 9.95 0.41
C GLN A 62 6.28 9.66 -0.51
N VAL A 63 6.57 9.35 -1.77
CA VAL A 63 5.59 8.84 -2.73
C VAL A 63 6.07 7.51 -3.28
N LYS A 64 5.23 6.48 -3.18
CA LYS A 64 5.43 5.17 -3.82
C LYS A 64 4.39 5.00 -4.92
N GLU A 65 4.84 4.80 -6.16
CA GLU A 65 3.96 4.64 -7.32
C GLU A 65 3.89 3.17 -7.75
N VAL A 66 2.69 2.77 -8.16
CA VAL A 66 2.39 1.45 -8.73
C VAL A 66 1.63 1.64 -10.03
N GLU A 67 2.19 1.15 -11.14
CA GLU A 67 1.51 1.08 -12.43
C GLU A 67 0.65 -0.18 -12.52
N ILE A 68 -0.56 -0.04 -13.08
CA ILE A 68 -1.52 -1.11 -13.32
C ILE A 68 -2.04 -1.02 -14.74
N TYR A 69 -1.89 -2.09 -15.50
CA TYR A 69 -2.45 -2.23 -16.84
C TYR A 69 -3.89 -2.73 -16.77
N LEU A 70 -4.74 -2.16 -17.61
CA LEU A 70 -6.15 -2.52 -17.73
C LEU A 70 -6.38 -3.14 -19.11
N PHE A 71 -7.00 -4.31 -19.16
CA PHE A 71 -7.38 -4.92 -20.44
C PHE A 71 -8.53 -4.15 -21.10
N ASN A 72 -8.52 -4.13 -22.42
CA ASN A 72 -9.57 -3.46 -23.20
C ASN A 72 -10.94 -4.11 -22.90
N ASN A 73 -11.99 -3.27 -22.84
CA ASN A 73 -13.38 -3.69 -22.62
C ASN A 73 -13.63 -4.49 -21.32
N THR A 74 -12.75 -4.34 -20.35
CA THR A 74 -12.83 -5.03 -19.07
C THR A 74 -12.99 -4.02 -17.94
N ASP A 75 -13.92 -4.25 -17.05
CA ASP A 75 -14.05 -3.45 -15.83
C ASP A 75 -13.20 -4.05 -14.71
N TYR A 76 -12.54 -3.18 -13.97
CA TYR A 76 -11.69 -3.55 -12.85
C TYR A 76 -12.24 -3.04 -11.53
N ARG A 77 -12.01 -3.84 -10.48
CA ARG A 77 -12.21 -3.45 -9.08
C ARG A 77 -10.87 -3.54 -8.37
N PHE A 78 -10.51 -2.45 -7.68
CA PHE A 78 -9.32 -2.33 -6.86
C PHE A 78 -9.74 -2.34 -5.40
N SER A 79 -9.26 -3.30 -4.63
CA SER A 79 -9.44 -3.36 -3.18
C SER A 79 -8.14 -3.01 -2.50
N PHE A 80 -8.15 -1.91 -1.72
CA PHE A 80 -7.01 -1.43 -0.95
C PHE A 80 -7.23 -1.75 0.52
N ASN A 81 -6.32 -2.52 1.11
CA ASN A 81 -6.35 -2.80 2.54
C ASN A 81 -5.19 -2.08 3.24
N GLY A 82 -5.54 -1.17 4.15
CA GLY A 82 -4.62 -0.35 4.95
C GLY A 82 -4.54 -0.76 6.43
N LYS A 83 -4.98 -1.94 6.80
CA LYS A 83 -5.01 -2.40 8.21
C LYS A 83 -3.62 -2.54 8.84
N SER A 84 -2.58 -2.75 8.03
CA SER A 84 -1.19 -2.80 8.48
C SER A 84 -0.48 -1.45 8.45
N LEU A 85 -1.24 -0.35 8.46
CA LEU A 85 -0.69 0.99 8.51
C LEU A 85 -0.63 1.50 9.95
N PRO A 86 0.56 1.86 10.48
CA PRO A 86 0.66 2.50 11.79
C PRO A 86 0.20 3.97 11.77
N ASN A 87 0.38 4.65 10.64
CA ASN A 87 -0.10 6.02 10.39
C ASN A 87 -0.85 6.06 9.08
N ASP A 88 -1.69 7.08 8.88
CA ASP A 88 -2.46 7.20 7.66
C ASP A 88 -1.60 7.54 6.44
N VAL A 89 -2.11 7.17 5.26
CA VAL A 89 -1.55 7.51 3.96
C VAL A 89 -2.68 7.99 3.05
N THR A 90 -2.34 8.76 2.02
CA THR A 90 -3.30 9.13 0.98
C THR A 90 -3.01 8.31 -0.27
N ILE A 91 -4.06 7.75 -0.87
CA ILE A 91 -3.99 7.06 -2.15
C ILE A 91 -4.50 8.01 -3.22
N LYS A 92 -3.69 8.28 -4.25
CA LYS A 92 -4.08 9.05 -5.43
C LYS A 92 -3.92 8.18 -6.67
N ILE A 93 -4.93 8.19 -7.52
CA ILE A 93 -4.94 7.41 -8.77
C ILE A 93 -4.91 8.40 -9.94
N TYR A 94 -3.96 8.20 -10.85
CA TYR A 94 -3.72 9.07 -12.00
C TYR A 94 -3.76 8.28 -13.32
N ASP A 95 -3.94 9.00 -14.43
CA ASP A 95 -3.89 8.46 -15.80
C ASP A 95 -2.46 8.30 -16.34
N LYS A 96 -1.49 9.02 -15.78
CA LYS A 96 -0.07 9.03 -16.17
C LYS A 96 0.83 8.92 -14.94
N ASP A 97 2.09 8.53 -15.18
CA ASP A 97 3.09 8.42 -14.12
C ASP A 97 3.48 9.78 -13.52
N LYS A 98 4.16 9.73 -12.39
CA LYS A 98 4.52 10.93 -11.60
C LYS A 98 5.54 11.86 -12.26
N THR A 99 6.21 11.44 -13.34
CA THR A 99 7.16 12.28 -14.07
C THR A 99 6.45 13.23 -15.04
N VAL A 100 5.17 12.96 -15.35
CA VAL A 100 4.36 13.74 -16.27
C VAL A 100 3.59 14.82 -15.50
N SER A 101 3.80 16.08 -15.87
CA SER A 101 3.21 17.24 -15.15
C SER A 101 1.71 17.43 -15.38
N ASP A 102 1.19 17.02 -16.56
CA ASP A 102 -0.22 17.17 -16.96
C ASP A 102 -1.08 15.95 -16.70
N ARG A 103 -0.69 15.12 -15.71
CA ARG A 103 -1.45 13.94 -15.31
C ARG A 103 -2.79 14.30 -14.66
N ILE A 104 -3.80 13.54 -14.99
CA ILE A 104 -5.16 13.74 -14.49
C ILE A 104 -5.35 12.98 -13.19
N LEU A 105 -5.68 13.67 -12.10
CA LEU A 105 -6.14 13.01 -10.87
C LEU A 105 -7.54 12.44 -11.10
N LEU A 106 -7.64 11.11 -11.04
CA LEU A 106 -8.86 10.34 -11.24
C LEU A 106 -9.60 10.09 -9.92
N LYS A 107 -8.86 9.83 -8.84
CA LYS A 107 -9.40 9.58 -7.50
C LYS A 107 -8.38 9.93 -6.43
N GLU A 108 -8.87 10.48 -5.33
CA GLU A 108 -8.13 10.64 -4.09
C GLU A 108 -8.89 9.99 -2.94
N VAL A 109 -8.18 9.26 -2.08
CA VAL A 109 -8.72 8.58 -0.90
C VAL A 109 -7.79 8.82 0.27
N SER A 110 -8.30 9.45 1.32
CA SER A 110 -7.64 9.65 2.63
C SER A 110 -8.29 8.77 3.68
N GLY A 111 -7.69 8.66 4.86
CA GLY A 111 -8.23 7.83 5.94
C GLY A 111 -8.10 6.32 5.64
N VAL A 112 -7.01 5.93 5.01
CA VAL A 112 -6.76 4.54 4.56
C VAL A 112 -6.39 3.63 5.72
N LYS A 113 -5.80 4.18 6.78
CA LYS A 113 -5.39 3.41 7.96
C LYS A 113 -6.57 2.65 8.57
N GLY A 114 -6.38 1.34 8.78
CA GLY A 114 -7.39 0.46 9.37
C GLY A 114 -8.53 0.07 8.45
N GLN A 115 -8.60 0.61 7.23
CA GLN A 115 -9.71 0.43 6.30
C GLN A 115 -9.43 -0.64 5.23
N ASN A 116 -10.54 -1.14 4.67
CA ASN A 116 -10.55 -1.87 3.41
C ASN A 116 -11.46 -1.10 2.44
N LEU A 117 -10.86 -0.50 1.41
CA LEU A 117 -11.50 0.45 0.50
C LEU A 117 -11.60 -0.15 -0.90
N VAL A 118 -12.65 0.19 -1.61
CA VAL A 118 -12.88 -0.30 -2.98
C VAL A 118 -13.01 0.87 -3.94
N VAL A 119 -12.35 0.75 -5.10
CA VAL A 119 -12.44 1.70 -6.22
C VAL A 119 -12.71 0.91 -7.49
N GLU A 120 -13.64 1.38 -8.32
CA GLU A 120 -13.96 0.74 -9.60
C GLU A 120 -13.40 1.53 -10.79
N SER A 121 -12.90 0.82 -11.79
CA SER A 121 -12.36 1.45 -12.99
C SER A 121 -13.42 2.19 -13.81
N SER A 122 -14.68 1.80 -13.71
CA SER A 122 -15.81 2.51 -14.33
C SER A 122 -15.90 3.95 -13.82
N ASP A 123 -15.70 4.19 -12.51
CA ASP A 123 -15.73 5.54 -11.95
C ASP A 123 -14.50 6.35 -12.35
N LEU A 124 -13.33 5.72 -12.41
CA LEU A 124 -12.10 6.34 -12.90
C LEU A 124 -12.26 6.75 -14.38
N ASN A 125 -12.87 5.89 -15.21
CA ASN A 125 -13.13 6.18 -16.61
C ASN A 125 -14.10 7.36 -16.79
N LYS A 126 -15.14 7.50 -15.97
CA LYS A 126 -16.05 8.67 -16.00
C LYS A 126 -15.29 9.98 -15.77
N VAL A 127 -14.42 10.01 -14.75
CA VAL A 127 -13.59 11.18 -14.46
C VAL A 127 -12.60 11.46 -15.60
N TYR A 128 -11.97 10.44 -16.14
CA TYR A 128 -11.02 10.56 -17.25
C TYR A 128 -11.71 11.16 -18.50
N GLN A 129 -12.85 10.59 -18.89
CA GLN A 129 -13.61 11.03 -20.06
C GLN A 129 -14.14 12.46 -19.92
N SER A 130 -14.59 12.85 -18.73
CA SER A 130 -15.04 14.23 -18.46
C SER A 130 -13.95 15.28 -18.62
N LYS A 131 -12.68 14.90 -18.32
CA LYS A 131 -11.53 15.81 -18.39
C LYS A 131 -10.83 15.79 -19.76
N LYS A 132 -10.98 14.76 -20.55
CA LYS A 132 -10.23 14.55 -21.80
C LYS A 132 -11.07 14.62 -23.07
N SER A 133 -12.30 15.06 -23.02
CA SER A 133 -13.20 15.25 -24.17
C SER A 133 -13.13 14.11 -25.19
N GLY A 134 -13.60 12.91 -24.81
CA GLY A 134 -13.57 11.76 -25.72
C GLY A 134 -14.10 10.48 -25.11
N SER A 135 -14.31 9.46 -25.96
CA SER A 135 -14.83 8.15 -25.58
C SER A 135 -13.74 7.14 -25.21
N SER A 136 -12.46 7.55 -25.19
CA SER A 136 -11.37 6.63 -24.88
C SER A 136 -11.41 6.15 -23.43
N ARG A 137 -11.13 4.86 -23.22
CA ARG A 137 -11.01 4.26 -21.89
C ARG A 137 -9.56 4.26 -21.43
N LEU A 138 -9.36 4.27 -20.12
CA LEU A 138 -8.06 4.07 -19.50
C LEU A 138 -7.49 2.71 -19.86
N LYS A 139 -6.24 2.67 -20.35
CA LYS A 139 -5.48 1.44 -20.61
C LYS A 139 -4.55 1.09 -19.44
N ARG A 140 -4.30 2.04 -18.58
CA ARG A 140 -3.49 1.89 -17.36
C ARG A 140 -3.83 2.99 -16.38
N VAL A 141 -3.52 2.75 -15.12
CA VAL A 141 -3.61 3.74 -14.04
C VAL A 141 -2.35 3.69 -13.20
N PHE A 142 -2.02 4.81 -12.59
CA PHE A 142 -0.89 4.97 -11.69
C PHE A 142 -1.40 5.28 -10.29
N VAL A 143 -1.06 4.43 -9.35
CA VAL A 143 -1.48 4.54 -7.96
C VAL A 143 -0.33 5.08 -7.14
N ASP A 144 -0.44 6.32 -6.69
CA ASP A 144 0.50 6.95 -5.77
C ASP A 144 0.04 6.71 -4.33
N TYR A 145 0.93 6.14 -3.52
CA TYR A 145 0.80 6.15 -2.06
C TYR A 145 1.60 7.32 -1.53
N GLU A 146 0.92 8.37 -1.09
CA GLU A 146 1.53 9.52 -0.41
C GLU A 146 1.68 9.18 1.08
N ILE A 147 2.90 8.99 1.52
CA ILE A 147 3.27 8.62 2.87
C ILE A 147 3.74 9.89 3.58
N PRO A 148 3.04 10.38 4.59
CA PRO A 148 3.40 11.61 5.29
C PRO A 148 4.72 11.45 6.04
N GLY A 149 5.38 12.57 6.28
CA GLY A 149 6.48 12.64 7.24
C GLY A 149 5.95 12.53 8.67
N VAL A 150 6.61 11.72 9.50
CA VAL A 150 6.25 11.52 10.90
C VAL A 150 7.41 12.00 11.76
N PRO A 151 7.23 13.07 12.59
CA PRO A 151 8.26 13.56 13.49
C PRO A 151 8.74 12.44 14.43
N GLY A 152 10.04 12.36 14.66
CA GLY A 152 10.65 11.34 15.53
C GLY A 152 10.88 9.98 14.91
N SER A 153 10.43 9.72 13.67
CA SER A 153 10.74 8.50 12.94
C SER A 153 12.23 8.34 12.65
N GLN A 154 12.71 7.10 12.67
CA GLN A 154 14.12 6.80 12.41
C GLN A 154 14.37 6.56 10.91
N ASN A 155 15.21 7.40 10.31
CA ASN A 155 15.48 7.34 8.88
C ASN A 155 16.40 6.18 8.46
N LYS A 156 17.29 5.73 9.35
CA LYS A 156 18.33 4.73 9.04
C LYS A 156 17.94 3.31 9.46
N LYS A 157 17.39 3.14 10.67
CA LYS A 157 16.99 1.84 11.21
C LYS A 157 15.52 1.91 11.70
N PRO A 158 14.55 1.77 10.79
CA PRO A 158 13.15 1.87 11.17
C PRO A 158 12.76 0.74 12.14
N THR A 159 12.00 1.10 13.15
CA THR A 159 11.39 0.16 14.09
C THR A 159 10.17 -0.52 13.45
N MET A 160 9.63 -1.57 14.08
CA MET A 160 8.38 -2.19 13.62
C MET A 160 7.20 -1.22 13.63
N LYS A 161 7.18 -0.24 14.56
CA LYS A 161 6.15 0.80 14.65
C LYS A 161 6.17 1.78 13.47
N GLU A 162 7.28 1.84 12.73
CA GLU A 162 7.44 2.70 11.56
C GLU A 162 7.19 1.96 10.24
N ARG A 163 7.02 0.64 10.28
CA ARG A 163 6.74 -0.18 9.09
C ARG A 163 5.27 -0.15 8.75
N GLY A 164 4.97 0.04 7.49
CA GLY A 164 3.62 -0.01 6.95
C GLY A 164 3.55 -0.78 5.66
N ALA A 165 2.35 -1.23 5.32
CA ALA A 165 2.07 -1.81 4.04
C ALA A 165 0.64 -1.46 3.60
N VAL A 166 0.47 -1.21 2.30
CA VAL A 166 -0.84 -1.21 1.65
C VAL A 166 -0.91 -2.41 0.73
N ILE A 167 -1.98 -3.18 0.87
CA ILE A 167 -2.26 -4.33 0.03
C ILE A 167 -3.28 -3.89 -1.01
N LEU A 168 -2.90 -3.97 -2.28
CA LEU A 168 -3.79 -3.80 -3.41
C LEU A 168 -4.12 -5.16 -3.98
N VAL A 169 -5.41 -5.46 -4.10
CA VAL A 169 -5.92 -6.65 -4.79
C VAL A 169 -6.79 -6.19 -5.95
N MET A 170 -6.58 -6.79 -7.11
CA MET A 170 -7.24 -6.43 -8.35
C MET A 170 -8.14 -7.56 -8.82
N GLY A 171 -9.31 -7.22 -9.30
CA GLY A 171 -10.24 -8.14 -9.95
C GLY A 171 -10.84 -7.51 -11.19
N TYR A 172 -11.28 -8.35 -12.12
CA TYR A 172 -11.87 -7.94 -13.38
C TYR A 172 -13.24 -8.58 -13.62
N LYS A 173 -14.02 -7.93 -14.47
CA LYS A 173 -15.29 -8.40 -14.98
C LYS A 173 -15.42 -8.00 -16.46
N ASN A 174 -15.75 -8.97 -17.32
CA ASN A 174 -16.07 -8.77 -18.73
C ASN A 174 -17.55 -8.39 -18.87
#